data_1dd08ccad55a281f37f88a41cb0ed552
#
_entry.id   1dd08ccad55a281f37f88a41cb0ed552
#
_cell.length_a   1.000
_cell.length_b   1.000
_cell.length_c   1.000
_cell.angle_alpha   90.00
_cell.angle_beta   90.00
_cell.angle_gamma   90.00
#
_symmetry.space_group_name_H-M   'P 1'
#
loop_
_entity.id
_entity.type
_entity.pdbx_description
1 polymer ?
#
loop_
_entity_poly.entity_id
_entity_poly.type
_entity_poly.pdbx_seq_one_letter_code
_entity_poly.pdbx_strand_id
1 'polypeptide(L)' 'GAICIVEVEARERFEAPPGFTPVDERRYGRARLVFLRAA' A
#
# COMPACT_ATOMS: atom_id res chain seq x y z
N GLY A 1 -7.40 -5.10 -13.08
CA GLY A 1 -6.01 -5.01 -12.76
C GLY A 1 -5.57 -5.88 -11.62
N ALA A 2 -4.28 -6.08 -11.52
CA ALA A 2 -3.72 -6.91 -10.46
C ALA A 2 -3.66 -6.12 -9.15
N ILE A 3 -3.65 -6.85 -8.04
CA ILE A 3 -3.48 -6.26 -6.71
C ILE A 3 -2.04 -6.46 -6.31
N CYS A 4 -1.41 -5.37 -5.87
CA CYS A 4 -0.05 -5.39 -5.34
C CYS A 4 -0.10 -5.05 -3.87
N ILE A 5 0.72 -5.72 -3.07
CA ILE A 5 0.79 -5.49 -1.64
C ILE A 5 2.17 -4.95 -1.33
N VAL A 6 2.23 -3.80 -0.67
CA VAL A 6 3.48 -3.16 -0.31
C VAL A 6 3.55 -3.05 1.20
N GLU A 7 4.65 -3.51 1.78
CA GLU A 7 4.87 -3.39 3.22
C GLU A 7 5.78 -2.19 3.49
N VAL A 8 5.34 -1.30 4.37
CA VAL A 8 6.12 -0.14 4.78
C VAL A 8 6.05 -0.02 6.30
N GLU A 9 6.92 0.79 6.88
CA GLU A 9 6.81 1.09 8.30
C GLU A 9 5.55 1.91 8.55
N ALA A 10 4.93 1.70 9.71
CA ALA A 10 3.67 2.36 10.02
C ALA A 10 3.75 3.87 9.92
N ARG A 11 4.92 4.43 10.28
CA ARG A 11 5.12 5.88 10.25
C ARG A 11 5.59 6.40 8.91
N GLU A 12 5.95 5.53 8.01
CA GLU A 12 6.52 5.93 6.75
C GLU A 12 5.46 6.54 5.86
N ARG A 13 5.79 7.66 5.23
CA ARG A 13 4.89 8.24 4.24
C ARG A 13 5.01 7.43 2.96
N PHE A 14 3.87 6.99 2.45
CA PHE A 14 3.85 6.22 1.21
C PHE A 14 2.85 6.83 0.25
N GLU A 15 3.28 7.03 -0.99
CA GLU A 15 2.41 7.50 -2.06
C GLU A 15 2.43 6.48 -3.18
N ALA A 16 1.24 6.11 -3.66
CA ALA A 16 1.14 5.17 -4.75
C ALA A 16 1.78 5.75 -6.01
N PRO A 17 2.60 4.96 -6.72
CA PRO A 17 3.17 5.44 -7.98
C PRO A 17 2.08 5.62 -9.04
N PRO A 18 2.39 6.34 -10.12
CA PRO A 18 1.44 6.47 -11.21
C PRO A 18 1.00 5.12 -11.74
N GLY A 19 -0.27 4.99 -12.05
CA GLY A 19 -0.83 3.74 -12.53
C GLY A 19 -1.32 2.81 -11.44
N PHE A 20 -1.17 3.20 -10.16
CA PHE A 20 -1.63 2.38 -9.04
C PHE A 20 -2.59 3.19 -8.18
N THR A 21 -3.62 2.54 -7.67
CA THR A 21 -4.62 3.17 -6.83
C THR A 21 -4.68 2.44 -5.50
N PRO A 22 -4.50 3.13 -4.37
CA PRO A 22 -4.66 2.47 -3.06
C PRO A 22 -6.11 2.05 -2.87
N VAL A 23 -6.33 0.79 -2.49
CA VAL A 23 -7.68 0.27 -2.29
C VAL A 23 -7.92 -0.22 -0.87
N ASP A 24 -6.88 -0.51 -0.10
CA ASP A 24 -7.03 -0.95 1.27
C ASP A 24 -5.71 -0.76 2.00
N GLU A 25 -5.77 -0.81 3.32
CA GLU A 25 -4.58 -0.64 4.14
C GLU A 25 -4.80 -1.38 5.44
N ARG A 26 -3.78 -2.10 5.90
CA ARG A 26 -3.82 -2.83 7.16
C ARG A 26 -2.58 -2.51 7.96
N ARG A 27 -2.76 -2.32 9.25
CA ARG A 27 -1.64 -2.00 10.15
C ARG A 27 -1.40 -3.16 11.09
N TYR A 28 -0.14 -3.57 11.22
CA TYR A 28 0.27 -4.64 12.12
C TYR A 28 1.49 -4.16 12.91
N GLY A 29 1.31 -3.82 14.17
CA GLY A 29 2.40 -3.34 14.98
C GLY A 29 3.08 -2.13 14.35
N ARG A 30 4.34 -2.27 13.97
CA ARG A 30 5.10 -1.19 13.34
C ARG A 30 5.08 -1.25 11.83
N ALA A 31 4.37 -2.21 11.28
CA ALA A 31 4.31 -2.38 9.83
C ALA A 31 2.94 -2.00 9.32
N ARG A 32 2.90 -1.60 8.07
CA ARG A 32 1.66 -1.25 7.39
C ARG A 32 1.67 -1.90 6.02
N LEU A 33 0.59 -2.59 5.70
CA LEU A 33 0.42 -3.20 4.37
C LEU A 33 -0.52 -2.31 3.58
N VAL A 34 -0.05 -1.88 2.42
CA VAL A 34 -0.86 -1.06 1.52
C VAL A 34 -1.21 -1.90 0.30
N PHE A 35 -2.49 -1.99 0.01
CA PHE A 35 -2.99 -2.76 -1.11
C PHE A 35 -3.27 -1.80 -2.26
N LEU A 36 -2.65 -2.07 -3.40
CA LEU A 36 -2.75 -1.20 -4.56
C LEU A 36 -3.36 -1.98 -5.71
N ARG A 37 -4.20 -1.30 -6.47
CA ARG A 37 -4.73 -1.87 -7.72
C ARG A 37 -3.97 -1.27 -8.88
N ALA A 38 -3.46 -2.11 -9.76
CA ALA A 38 -2.82 -1.65 -10.98
C ALA A 38 -3.89 -1.24 -12.00
N ALA A 39 -3.62 -0.17 -12.67
CA ALA A 39 -4.54 0.34 -13.69
C ALA A 39 -4.62 -0.59 -14.89
#